data_2d5d45bfbdfcf6edc5592aca3e7c1bb5
#
_entry.id   2d5d45bfbdfcf6edc5592aca3e7c1bb5
#
_cell.length_a   1.000
_cell.length_b   1.000
_cell.length_c   1.000
_cell.angle_alpha   90.00
_cell.angle_beta   90.00
_cell.angle_gamma   90.00
#
_symmetry.space_group_name_H-M   'P 1'
#
loop_
_entity.id
_entity.type
_entity.pdbx_description
1 polymer ?
#
loop_
_entity_poly.entity_id
_entity_poly.type
_entity_poly.pdbx_seq_one_letter_code
_entity_poly.pdbx_strand_id
1 'polypeptide(L)'
;MNLARLLLAAACVVALPLPLHANPLQELRDTLGRLAGHTPLKASVHIKSEDRSSDGDETETNTGLASVQLEDGPQGLRLIYPQAALVRAAQEGAERAANPKAPAPTANGLRALGLSEVSELARAAATLQRELARAVFKAERNEPWQGRPARLLVFDVPPAKKDKYVKKHESTLEVWMAPDGTPLASRARHRIEGSAFVVISFEAQSTEEQVFAVVGERLVATQRISAQSGSGMGHKGSSRSEYTLRALD
;
A
#
# COMPACT_ATOMS: atom_id res chain seq x y z
N MET A 1 39.67 75.83 -5.97
CA MET A 1 38.22 75.59 -5.90
C MET A 1 37.97 74.26 -6.53
N ASN A 2 37.94 73.17 -5.70
CA ASN A 2 37.71 71.80 -6.20
C ASN A 2 36.40 71.27 -5.60
N LEU A 3 35.41 71.11 -6.50
CA LEU A 3 34.14 70.48 -6.13
C LEU A 3 34.33 68.94 -6.17
N ALA A 4 34.27 68.29 -5.03
CA ALA A 4 34.19 66.86 -4.92
C ALA A 4 32.74 66.39 -5.25
N ARG A 5 32.56 65.58 -6.28
CA ARG A 5 31.27 64.92 -6.61
C ARG A 5 31.20 63.61 -5.82
N LEU A 6 30.30 63.57 -4.83
CA LEU A 6 29.88 62.31 -4.17
C LEU A 6 28.94 61.54 -5.07
N LEU A 7 29.36 60.37 -5.53
CA LEU A 7 28.50 59.38 -6.22
C LEU A 7 27.93 58.46 -5.15
N LEU A 8 26.62 58.57 -4.88
CA LEU A 8 25.87 57.65 -4.07
C LEU A 8 25.44 56.45 -4.93
N ALA A 9 26.07 55.29 -4.72
CA ALA A 9 25.64 54.04 -5.36
C ALA A 9 24.53 53.42 -4.50
N ALA A 10 23.29 53.48 -5.02
CA ALA A 10 22.17 52.76 -4.45
C ALA A 10 22.25 51.28 -4.81
N ALA A 11 22.59 50.43 -3.85
CA ALA A 11 22.55 48.97 -4.02
C ALA A 11 21.08 48.51 -3.88
N CYS A 12 20.42 48.20 -5.03
CA CYS A 12 19.14 47.48 -5.02
C CYS A 12 19.38 46.05 -4.59
N VAL A 13 19.01 45.73 -3.36
CA VAL A 13 18.92 44.36 -2.88
C VAL A 13 17.67 43.73 -3.51
N VAL A 14 17.83 42.96 -4.56
CA VAL A 14 16.78 42.13 -5.12
C VAL A 14 16.53 40.98 -4.14
N ALA A 15 15.51 41.10 -3.32
CA ALA A 15 15.00 40.00 -2.50
C ALA A 15 14.39 38.96 -3.46
N LEU A 16 15.16 37.90 -3.75
CA LEU A 16 14.61 36.71 -4.42
C LEU A 16 13.54 36.12 -3.52
N PRO A 17 12.30 35.88 -4.00
CA PRO A 17 11.29 35.19 -3.23
C PRO A 17 11.81 33.79 -2.91
N LEU A 18 12.00 33.47 -1.64
CA LEU A 18 12.21 32.10 -1.18
C LEU A 18 11.01 31.29 -1.65
N PRO A 19 11.21 30.13 -2.30
CA PRO A 19 10.09 29.29 -2.67
C PRO A 19 9.32 28.96 -1.39
N LEU A 20 8.04 29.33 -1.33
CA LEU A 20 7.12 28.82 -0.31
C LEU A 20 7.18 27.29 -0.45
N HIS A 21 7.77 26.62 0.52
CA HIS A 21 7.76 25.17 0.56
C HIS A 21 6.30 24.77 0.74
N ALA A 22 5.67 24.33 -0.34
CA ALA A 22 4.33 23.76 -0.30
C ALA A 22 4.35 22.63 0.73
N ASN A 23 3.33 22.55 1.59
CA ASN A 23 3.22 21.47 2.56
C ASN A 23 3.25 20.12 1.80
N PRO A 24 4.29 19.26 2.01
CA PRO A 24 4.45 18.03 1.22
C PRO A 24 3.23 17.10 1.26
N LEU A 25 2.48 17.11 2.37
CA LEU A 25 1.23 16.37 2.48
C LEU A 25 0.16 16.95 1.56
N GLN A 26 0.08 18.27 1.43
CA GLN A 26 -0.90 18.90 0.53
C GLN A 26 -0.52 18.65 -0.93
N GLU A 27 0.76 18.77 -1.30
CA GLU A 27 1.26 18.44 -2.64
C GLU A 27 0.89 16.99 -3.03
N LEU A 28 1.13 16.04 -2.13
CA LEU A 28 0.76 14.64 -2.36
C LEU A 28 -0.76 14.48 -2.53
N ARG A 29 -1.58 15.10 -1.67
CA ARG A 29 -3.04 15.04 -1.77
C ARG A 29 -3.57 15.63 -3.10
N ASP A 30 -3.01 16.74 -3.53
CA ASP A 30 -3.40 17.38 -4.80
C ASP A 30 -3.03 16.52 -6.00
N THR A 31 -1.86 15.89 -5.96
CA THR A 31 -1.44 14.93 -6.99
C THR A 31 -2.35 13.70 -7.03
N LEU A 32 -2.66 13.13 -5.88
CA LEU A 32 -3.59 11.99 -5.81
C LEU A 32 -4.99 12.37 -6.29
N GLY A 33 -5.43 13.61 -6.05
CA GLY A 33 -6.69 14.14 -6.62
C GLY A 33 -6.67 14.16 -8.14
N ARG A 34 -5.58 14.60 -8.76
CA ARG A 34 -5.41 14.57 -10.23
C ARG A 34 -5.33 13.17 -10.81
N LEU A 35 -4.74 12.23 -10.06
CA LEU A 35 -4.55 10.82 -10.46
C LEU A 35 -5.69 9.88 -10.03
N ALA A 36 -6.79 10.43 -9.52
CA ALA A 36 -8.02 9.71 -9.21
C ALA A 36 -8.96 9.57 -10.42
N GLY A 37 -8.44 9.73 -11.65
CA GLY A 37 -9.21 9.69 -12.89
C GLY A 37 -9.98 8.39 -13.12
N HIS A 38 -10.99 8.46 -13.98
CA HIS A 38 -11.88 7.36 -14.32
C HIS A 38 -11.60 6.74 -15.70
N THR A 39 -10.39 6.93 -16.22
CA THR A 39 -9.97 6.27 -17.47
C THR A 39 -10.27 4.78 -17.38
N PRO A 40 -11.01 4.18 -18.35
CA PRO A 40 -11.30 2.76 -18.35
C PRO A 40 -10.03 1.93 -18.24
N LEU A 41 -10.06 0.90 -17.41
CA LEU A 41 -8.92 0.01 -17.15
C LEU A 41 -9.36 -1.42 -17.41
N LYS A 42 -8.62 -2.11 -18.29
CA LYS A 42 -8.62 -3.56 -18.40
C LYS A 42 -7.27 -4.07 -17.92
N ALA A 43 -7.27 -5.08 -17.07
CA ALA A 43 -6.04 -5.61 -16.51
C ALA A 43 -6.17 -7.09 -16.18
N SER A 44 -5.03 -7.78 -16.09
CA SER A 44 -4.93 -9.05 -15.41
C SER A 44 -4.36 -8.82 -14.01
N VAL A 45 -4.93 -9.52 -13.02
CA VAL A 45 -4.45 -9.50 -11.63
C VAL A 45 -4.07 -10.91 -11.23
N HIS A 46 -2.85 -11.06 -10.72
CA HIS A 46 -2.31 -12.32 -10.22
C HIS A 46 -2.07 -12.20 -8.72
N ILE A 47 -2.31 -13.29 -8.01
CA ILE A 47 -1.95 -13.42 -6.60
C ILE A 47 -1.09 -14.65 -6.37
N LYS A 48 -0.12 -14.50 -5.47
CA LYS A 48 0.59 -15.58 -4.77
C LYS A 48 0.50 -15.28 -3.28
N SER A 49 0.03 -16.25 -2.49
CA SER A 49 -0.05 -16.10 -1.04
C SER A 49 0.50 -17.32 -0.31
N GLU A 50 0.96 -17.11 0.91
CA GLU A 50 1.37 -18.14 1.84
C GLU A 50 0.91 -17.72 3.24
N ASP A 51 0.15 -18.60 3.89
CA ASP A 51 -0.31 -18.45 5.26
C ASP A 51 0.26 -19.58 6.09
N ARG A 52 0.86 -19.24 7.23
CA ARG A 52 1.39 -20.19 8.21
C ARG A 52 0.74 -19.94 9.55
N SER A 53 0.29 -21.00 10.18
CA SER A 53 -0.21 -20.99 11.56
C SER A 53 0.48 -22.10 12.36
N SER A 54 0.81 -21.80 13.62
CA SER A 54 1.40 -22.76 14.55
C SER A 54 0.61 -22.75 15.84
N ASP A 55 0.28 -23.94 16.31
CA ASP A 55 -0.35 -24.19 17.60
C ASP A 55 0.48 -25.26 18.33
N GLY A 56 1.24 -24.84 19.34
CA GLY A 56 2.26 -25.70 19.96
C GLY A 56 3.31 -26.14 18.92
N ASP A 57 3.47 -27.46 18.78
CA ASP A 57 4.43 -28.07 17.86
C ASP A 57 3.85 -28.30 16.45
N GLU A 58 2.56 -28.13 16.25
CA GLU A 58 1.93 -28.29 14.93
C GLU A 58 2.05 -26.99 14.11
N THR A 59 2.48 -27.15 12.85
CA THR A 59 2.55 -26.05 11.89
C THR A 59 1.76 -26.42 10.64
N GLU A 60 0.84 -25.57 10.27
CA GLU A 60 0.09 -25.67 9.01
C GLU A 60 0.54 -24.54 8.05
N THR A 61 0.72 -24.91 6.77
CA THR A 61 1.05 -23.96 5.71
C THR A 61 0.01 -24.08 4.59
N ASN A 62 -0.64 -23.00 4.27
CA ASN A 62 -1.56 -22.88 3.16
C ASN A 62 -1.01 -21.92 2.10
N THR A 63 -1.08 -22.34 0.83
CA THR A 63 -0.67 -21.49 -0.30
C THR A 63 -1.87 -21.10 -1.15
N GLY A 64 -1.79 -19.94 -1.79
CA GLY A 64 -2.77 -19.48 -2.76
C GLY A 64 -2.10 -19.03 -4.05
N LEU A 65 -2.69 -19.41 -5.19
CA LEU A 65 -2.25 -18.98 -6.52
C LEU A 65 -3.47 -18.86 -7.44
N ALA A 66 -3.72 -17.66 -7.96
CA ALA A 66 -4.81 -17.44 -8.91
C ALA A 66 -4.55 -16.23 -9.80
N SER A 67 -5.36 -16.14 -10.85
CA SER A 67 -5.40 -15.00 -11.75
C SER A 67 -6.84 -14.71 -12.14
N VAL A 68 -7.18 -13.40 -12.25
CA VAL A 68 -8.47 -12.93 -12.75
C VAL A 68 -8.25 -11.81 -13.76
N GLN A 69 -9.25 -11.54 -14.60
CA GLN A 69 -9.29 -10.31 -15.37
C GLN A 69 -10.13 -9.27 -14.63
N LEU A 70 -9.69 -8.03 -14.74
CA LEU A 70 -10.32 -6.85 -14.17
C LEU A 70 -10.80 -5.96 -15.31
N GLU A 71 -12.02 -5.46 -15.21
CA GLU A 71 -12.49 -4.33 -15.99
C GLU A 71 -13.07 -3.28 -15.03
N ASP A 72 -12.59 -2.05 -15.12
CA ASP A 72 -13.10 -0.91 -14.34
C ASP A 72 -13.40 0.25 -15.28
N GLY A 73 -14.66 0.64 -15.38
CA GLY A 73 -15.12 1.66 -16.30
C GLY A 73 -16.44 2.31 -15.85
N PRO A 74 -17.20 2.95 -16.75
CA PRO A 74 -18.45 3.65 -16.42
C PRO A 74 -19.50 2.80 -15.73
N GLN A 75 -19.47 1.48 -15.96
CA GLN A 75 -20.39 0.51 -15.34
C GLN A 75 -19.87 -0.02 -13.98
N GLY A 76 -18.76 0.52 -13.48
CA GLY A 76 -18.10 0.08 -12.27
C GLY A 76 -17.01 -0.96 -12.50
N LEU A 77 -16.53 -1.52 -11.40
CA LEU A 77 -15.49 -2.53 -11.38
C LEU A 77 -16.11 -3.92 -11.37
N ARG A 78 -15.59 -4.80 -12.23
CA ARG A 78 -15.99 -6.21 -12.28
C ARG A 78 -14.78 -7.12 -12.45
N LEU A 79 -14.88 -8.32 -11.89
CA LEU A 79 -13.90 -9.38 -12.01
C LEU A 79 -14.44 -10.48 -12.91
N ILE A 80 -13.61 -10.98 -13.80
CA ILE A 80 -13.89 -12.08 -14.70
C ILE A 80 -12.97 -13.23 -14.30
N TYR A 81 -13.55 -14.28 -13.74
CA TYR A 81 -12.83 -15.46 -13.30
C TYR A 81 -12.73 -16.47 -14.47
N PRO A 82 -11.51 -16.95 -14.80
CA PRO A 82 -11.35 -17.99 -15.82
C PRO A 82 -12.12 -19.26 -15.43
N GLN A 83 -12.91 -19.82 -16.36
CA GLN A 83 -13.70 -21.03 -16.12
C GLN A 83 -12.84 -22.20 -15.62
N ALA A 84 -11.65 -22.39 -16.19
CA ALA A 84 -10.71 -23.43 -15.76
C ALA A 84 -10.28 -23.28 -14.29
N ALA A 85 -10.09 -22.04 -13.81
CA ALA A 85 -9.74 -21.78 -12.42
C ALA A 85 -10.92 -22.10 -11.48
N LEU A 86 -12.15 -21.79 -11.89
CA LEU A 86 -13.34 -22.14 -11.09
C LEU A 86 -13.55 -23.65 -10.99
N VAL A 87 -13.37 -24.39 -12.09
CA VAL A 87 -13.46 -25.87 -12.11
C VAL A 87 -12.39 -26.46 -11.19
N ARG A 88 -11.13 -25.99 -11.30
CA ARG A 88 -10.05 -26.46 -10.44
C ARG A 88 -10.29 -26.17 -8.96
N ALA A 89 -10.74 -24.97 -8.65
CA ALA A 89 -11.07 -24.62 -7.25
C ALA A 89 -12.20 -25.49 -6.67
N ALA A 90 -13.20 -25.85 -7.49
CA ALA A 90 -14.25 -26.76 -7.07
C ALA A 90 -13.72 -28.18 -6.81
N GLN A 91 -12.80 -28.69 -7.65
CA GLN A 91 -12.12 -29.98 -7.44
C GLN A 91 -11.30 -29.99 -6.15
N GLU A 92 -10.46 -28.96 -5.96
CA GLU A 92 -9.66 -28.77 -4.74
C GLU A 92 -10.57 -28.70 -3.48
N GLY A 93 -11.73 -28.05 -3.60
CA GLY A 93 -12.73 -28.00 -2.51
C GLY A 93 -13.33 -29.36 -2.18
N ALA A 94 -13.62 -30.20 -3.18
CA ALA A 94 -14.11 -31.56 -2.99
C ALA A 94 -13.05 -32.47 -2.35
N GLU A 95 -11.79 -32.36 -2.81
CA GLU A 95 -10.65 -33.08 -2.22
C GLU A 95 -10.45 -32.70 -0.74
N ARG A 96 -10.55 -31.42 -0.42
CA ARG A 96 -10.42 -30.92 0.99
C ARG A 96 -11.59 -31.36 1.86
N ALA A 97 -12.78 -31.53 1.31
CA ALA A 97 -13.91 -32.08 2.05
C ALA A 97 -13.69 -33.56 2.46
N ALA A 98 -12.98 -34.33 1.62
CA ALA A 98 -12.58 -35.71 1.93
C ALA A 98 -11.30 -35.78 2.79
N ASN A 99 -10.36 -34.86 2.61
CA ASN A 99 -9.12 -34.76 3.35
C ASN A 99 -8.82 -33.30 3.72
N PRO A 100 -9.10 -32.84 4.95
CA PRO A 100 -8.91 -31.45 5.36
C PRO A 100 -7.50 -30.90 5.15
N LYS A 101 -6.47 -31.75 5.10
CA LYS A 101 -5.08 -31.37 4.85
C LYS A 101 -4.71 -31.34 3.35
N ALA A 102 -5.66 -31.62 2.44
CA ALA A 102 -5.40 -31.56 1.01
C ALA A 102 -5.09 -30.11 0.57
N PRO A 103 -4.07 -29.88 -0.28
CA PRO A 103 -3.74 -28.56 -0.78
C PRO A 103 -4.86 -28.02 -1.67
N ALA A 104 -5.17 -26.72 -1.55
CA ALA A 104 -6.18 -26.04 -2.37
C ALA A 104 -5.68 -24.65 -2.84
N PRO A 105 -4.56 -24.59 -3.55
CA PRO A 105 -3.93 -23.32 -3.91
C PRO A 105 -4.81 -22.45 -4.80
N THR A 106 -5.56 -23.02 -5.74
CA THR A 106 -6.44 -22.24 -6.62
C THR A 106 -7.62 -21.67 -5.84
N ALA A 107 -8.28 -22.48 -5.03
CA ALA A 107 -9.40 -22.03 -4.19
C ALA A 107 -8.97 -20.94 -3.21
N ASN A 108 -7.81 -21.08 -2.57
CA ASN A 108 -7.25 -20.07 -1.67
C ASN A 108 -6.91 -18.78 -2.42
N GLY A 109 -6.27 -18.87 -3.60
CA GLY A 109 -5.91 -17.72 -4.42
C GLY A 109 -7.15 -16.96 -4.93
N LEU A 110 -8.19 -17.66 -5.41
CA LEU A 110 -9.42 -17.02 -5.84
C LEU A 110 -10.16 -16.32 -4.69
N ARG A 111 -10.13 -16.89 -3.48
CA ARG A 111 -10.71 -16.26 -2.29
C ARG A 111 -10.00 -14.95 -1.94
N ALA A 112 -8.68 -14.90 -2.13
CA ALA A 112 -7.88 -13.71 -1.87
C ALA A 112 -7.97 -12.65 -2.97
N LEU A 113 -8.52 -12.98 -4.16
CA LEU A 113 -8.80 -12.03 -5.25
C LEU A 113 -10.24 -11.50 -5.18
N GLY A 114 -10.62 -10.91 -4.06
CA GLY A 114 -11.92 -10.26 -3.90
C GLY A 114 -11.99 -8.87 -4.57
N LEU A 115 -13.22 -8.35 -4.70
CA LEU A 115 -13.44 -7.00 -5.26
C LEU A 115 -12.74 -5.90 -4.47
N SER A 116 -12.63 -6.03 -3.15
CA SER A 116 -11.96 -5.04 -2.28
C SER A 116 -10.49 -4.93 -2.66
N GLU A 117 -9.77 -6.04 -2.65
CA GLU A 117 -8.33 -6.11 -2.90
C GLU A 117 -7.98 -5.61 -4.30
N VAL A 118 -8.77 -6.02 -5.28
CA VAL A 118 -8.56 -5.61 -6.68
C VAL A 118 -8.93 -4.15 -6.91
N SER A 119 -9.97 -3.64 -6.23
CA SER A 119 -10.32 -2.22 -6.25
C SER A 119 -9.19 -1.35 -5.70
N GLU A 120 -8.52 -1.78 -4.64
CA GLU A 120 -7.39 -1.05 -4.06
C GLU A 120 -6.21 -0.96 -5.02
N LEU A 121 -5.93 -2.03 -5.78
CA LEU A 121 -4.89 -2.00 -6.83
C LEU A 121 -5.29 -1.06 -7.98
N ALA A 122 -6.52 -1.19 -8.48
CA ALA A 122 -6.99 -0.43 -9.63
C ALA A 122 -7.20 1.06 -9.33
N ARG A 123 -7.46 1.42 -8.07
CA ARG A 123 -7.78 2.77 -7.60
C ARG A 123 -6.81 3.22 -6.51
N ALA A 124 -5.52 3.05 -6.75
CA ALA A 124 -4.46 3.30 -5.78
C ALA A 124 -4.44 4.73 -5.25
N ALA A 125 -4.80 5.73 -6.05
CA ALA A 125 -4.91 7.12 -5.59
C ALA A 125 -5.92 7.27 -4.45
N ALA A 126 -7.13 6.71 -4.60
CA ALA A 126 -8.16 6.77 -3.57
C ALA A 126 -7.78 5.96 -2.32
N THR A 127 -7.09 4.84 -2.49
CA THR A 127 -6.58 4.02 -1.38
C THR A 127 -5.54 4.80 -0.58
N LEU A 128 -4.53 5.37 -1.24
CA LEU A 128 -3.50 6.15 -0.59
C LEU A 128 -4.07 7.44 0.07
N GLN A 129 -5.08 8.08 -0.53
CA GLN A 129 -5.79 9.20 0.11
C GLN A 129 -6.46 8.79 1.43
N ARG A 130 -7.08 7.60 1.50
CA ARG A 130 -7.67 7.10 2.75
C ARG A 130 -6.63 6.85 3.83
N GLU A 131 -5.46 6.30 3.47
CA GLU A 131 -4.33 6.13 4.39
C GLU A 131 -3.84 7.47 4.92
N LEU A 132 -3.73 8.47 4.04
CA LEU A 132 -3.30 9.83 4.37
C LEU A 132 -4.35 10.63 5.16
N ALA A 133 -5.59 10.17 5.30
CA ALA A 133 -6.64 10.91 5.99
C ALA A 133 -6.29 11.22 7.46
N ARG A 134 -5.52 10.34 8.11
CA ARG A 134 -5.06 10.49 9.50
C ARG A 134 -3.55 10.68 9.62
N ALA A 135 -2.84 10.71 8.49
CA ALA A 135 -1.40 10.82 8.47
C ALA A 135 -0.93 12.20 8.93
N VAL A 136 0.10 12.23 9.74
CA VAL A 136 0.79 13.43 10.21
C VAL A 136 2.18 13.45 9.57
N PHE A 137 2.48 14.49 8.80
CA PHE A 137 3.77 14.65 8.17
C PHE A 137 4.88 14.73 9.22
N LYS A 138 5.96 13.99 9.00
CA LYS A 138 7.10 13.89 9.93
C LYS A 138 8.39 14.38 9.32
N ALA A 139 8.71 13.93 8.12
CA ALA A 139 9.98 14.24 7.48
C ALA A 139 9.90 14.10 5.96
N GLU A 140 10.80 14.80 5.28
CA GLU A 140 11.09 14.65 3.86
C GLU A 140 12.60 14.49 3.68
N ARG A 141 13.02 13.63 2.74
CA ARG A 141 14.40 13.47 2.35
C ARG A 141 14.54 13.01 0.91
N ASN A 142 15.67 13.32 0.28
CA ASN A 142 16.00 12.76 -1.02
C ASN A 142 16.45 11.31 -0.84
N GLU A 143 15.68 10.37 -1.40
CA GLU A 143 15.96 8.94 -1.34
C GLU A 143 15.53 8.29 -2.66
N PRO A 144 16.48 7.86 -3.50
CA PRO A 144 16.16 7.24 -4.78
C PRO A 144 15.31 5.97 -4.60
N TRP A 145 14.31 5.80 -5.47
CA TRP A 145 13.53 4.58 -5.56
C TRP A 145 13.99 3.74 -6.74
N GLN A 146 14.54 2.56 -6.49
CA GLN A 146 15.05 1.63 -7.52
C GLN A 146 16.00 2.33 -8.53
N GLY A 147 16.90 3.18 -8.02
CA GLY A 147 17.85 3.95 -8.85
C GLY A 147 17.27 5.20 -9.55
N ARG A 148 15.98 5.47 -9.42
CA ARG A 148 15.33 6.67 -9.95
C ARG A 148 15.36 7.78 -8.90
N PRO A 149 15.66 9.03 -9.26
CA PRO A 149 15.56 10.16 -8.34
C PRO A 149 14.16 10.25 -7.73
N ALA A 150 14.10 10.37 -6.41
CA ALA A 150 12.84 10.51 -5.70
C ALA A 150 13.02 11.28 -4.39
N ARG A 151 11.92 11.88 -3.91
CA ARG A 151 11.75 12.41 -2.57
C ARG A 151 10.95 11.41 -1.75
N LEU A 152 11.43 11.05 -0.57
CA LEU A 152 10.69 10.23 0.37
C LEU A 152 9.98 11.11 1.38
N LEU A 153 8.65 11.00 1.43
CA LEU A 153 7.81 11.60 2.45
C LEU A 153 7.50 10.56 3.52
N VAL A 154 7.70 10.92 4.79
CA VAL A 154 7.47 10.05 5.94
C VAL A 154 6.34 10.63 6.79
N PHE A 155 5.39 9.79 7.16
CA PHE A 155 4.24 10.14 7.97
C PHE A 155 4.10 9.19 9.16
N ASP A 156 3.69 9.71 10.31
CA ASP A 156 3.12 8.91 11.40
C ASP A 156 1.62 8.75 11.15
N VAL A 157 1.07 7.57 11.42
CA VAL A 157 -0.36 7.29 11.27
C VAL A 157 -0.94 6.90 12.63
N PRO A 158 -1.49 7.85 13.39
CA PRO A 158 -2.07 7.55 14.70
C PRO A 158 -3.27 6.60 14.59
N PRO A 159 -3.55 5.78 15.63
CA PRO A 159 -4.70 4.89 15.63
C PRO A 159 -6.01 5.69 15.55
N ALA A 160 -7.01 5.15 14.87
CA ALA A 160 -8.32 5.77 14.76
C ALA A 160 -9.00 5.88 16.13
N LYS A 161 -8.75 4.90 17.01
CA LYS A 161 -9.32 4.80 18.36
C LYS A 161 -8.29 4.19 19.28
N LYS A 162 -8.18 4.71 20.50
CA LYS A 162 -7.34 4.09 21.54
C LYS A 162 -8.00 2.81 22.01
N ASP A 163 -7.24 1.73 22.05
CA ASP A 163 -7.63 0.45 22.63
C ASP A 163 -6.93 0.29 23.98
N LYS A 164 -7.70 -0.03 25.03
CA LYS A 164 -7.19 -0.19 26.41
C LYS A 164 -6.22 -1.38 26.56
N TYR A 165 -6.28 -2.34 25.66
CA TYR A 165 -5.42 -3.53 25.67
C TYR A 165 -4.12 -3.31 24.89
N VAL A 166 -4.06 -2.29 24.03
CA VAL A 166 -2.86 -1.94 23.26
C VAL A 166 -1.99 -1.03 24.10
N LYS A 167 -0.77 -1.49 24.41
CA LYS A 167 0.26 -0.74 25.17
C LYS A 167 1.17 0.05 24.27
N LYS A 168 1.47 -0.50 23.10
CA LYS A 168 2.35 0.12 22.11
C LYS A 168 1.69 0.05 20.74
N HIS A 169 1.70 1.18 20.03
CA HIS A 169 1.22 1.32 18.67
C HIS A 169 2.23 2.15 17.90
N GLU A 170 2.82 1.56 16.88
CA GLU A 170 3.71 2.23 15.94
C GLU A 170 3.13 2.02 14.55
N SER A 171 2.91 3.10 13.82
CA SER A 171 2.44 3.03 12.45
C SER A 171 3.04 4.16 11.64
N THR A 172 3.69 3.81 10.53
CA THR A 172 4.35 4.74 9.63
C THR A 172 3.90 4.47 8.20
N LEU A 173 3.77 5.55 7.44
CA LEU A 173 3.57 5.52 5.99
C LEU A 173 4.72 6.27 5.33
N GLU A 174 5.39 5.65 4.39
CA GLU A 174 6.44 6.19 3.56
C GLU A 174 5.95 6.26 2.12
N VAL A 175 6.14 7.39 1.44
CA VAL A 175 5.74 7.58 0.03
C VAL A 175 6.90 8.16 -0.75
N TRP A 176 7.36 7.43 -1.77
CA TRP A 176 8.37 7.92 -2.72
C TRP A 176 7.68 8.64 -3.86
N MET A 177 8.07 9.90 -4.07
CA MET A 177 7.56 10.75 -5.13
C MET A 177 8.65 11.08 -6.15
N ALA A 178 8.36 10.93 -7.42
CA ALA A 178 9.22 11.41 -8.51
C ALA A 178 9.37 12.95 -8.47
N PRO A 179 10.37 13.52 -9.17
CA PRO A 179 10.57 14.97 -9.22
C PRO A 179 9.36 15.76 -9.75
N ASP A 180 8.51 15.16 -10.57
CA ASP A 180 7.26 15.74 -11.08
C ASP A 180 6.08 15.61 -10.11
N GLY A 181 6.31 15.06 -8.92
CA GLY A 181 5.30 14.85 -7.89
C GLY A 181 4.47 13.56 -8.04
N THR A 182 4.75 12.71 -9.04
CA THR A 182 4.05 11.43 -9.22
C THR A 182 4.49 10.41 -8.16
N PRO A 183 3.57 9.76 -7.42
CA PRO A 183 3.92 8.68 -6.51
C PRO A 183 4.51 7.48 -7.27
N LEU A 184 5.68 7.01 -6.83
CA LEU A 184 6.37 5.84 -7.39
C LEU A 184 6.07 4.58 -6.60
N ALA A 185 6.04 4.71 -5.28
CA ALA A 185 5.83 3.61 -4.34
C ALA A 185 5.34 4.11 -2.99
N SER A 186 4.77 3.22 -2.21
CA SER A 186 4.52 3.44 -0.78
C SER A 186 4.94 2.22 0.03
N ARG A 187 5.20 2.46 1.32
CA ARG A 187 5.41 1.43 2.32
C ARG A 187 4.71 1.82 3.62
N ALA A 188 3.75 1.03 4.04
CA ALA A 188 3.12 1.14 5.34
C ALA A 188 3.71 0.07 6.28
N ARG A 189 4.03 0.46 7.51
CA ARG A 189 4.43 -0.45 8.59
C ARG A 189 3.54 -0.21 9.78
N HIS A 190 3.10 -1.29 10.39
CA HIS A 190 2.26 -1.23 11.57
C HIS A 190 2.72 -2.27 12.58
N ARG A 191 2.86 -1.88 13.84
CA ARG A 191 3.19 -2.75 14.96
C ARG A 191 2.35 -2.40 16.16
N ILE A 192 1.75 -3.41 16.75
CA ILE A 192 1.03 -3.31 18.00
C ILE A 192 1.56 -4.33 19.00
N GLU A 193 1.65 -3.93 20.25
CA GLU A 193 1.92 -4.79 21.38
C GLU A 193 0.88 -4.51 22.46
N GLY A 194 0.42 -5.53 23.10
CA GLY A 194 -0.60 -5.35 24.12
C GLY A 194 -0.71 -6.50 25.11
N SER A 195 -1.62 -6.36 26.04
CA SER A 195 -1.97 -7.44 26.96
C SER A 195 -3.42 -7.34 27.38
N ALA A 196 -4.06 -8.49 27.49
CA ALA A 196 -5.38 -8.65 28.06
C ALA A 196 -5.29 -9.47 29.36
N PHE A 197 -6.12 -9.11 30.35
CA PHE A 197 -6.22 -9.83 31.63
C PHE A 197 -4.88 -10.08 32.35
N VAL A 198 -3.93 -9.12 32.24
CA VAL A 198 -2.61 -9.14 32.91
C VAL A 198 -1.65 -10.25 32.47
N VAL A 199 -2.16 -11.40 32.06
CA VAL A 199 -1.36 -12.62 31.77
C VAL A 199 -1.31 -12.98 30.28
N ILE A 200 -2.13 -12.37 29.44
CA ILE A 200 -2.17 -12.66 28.00
C ILE A 200 -1.51 -11.51 27.26
N SER A 201 -0.29 -11.71 26.78
CA SER A 201 0.37 -10.78 25.88
C SER A 201 0.10 -11.15 24.43
N PHE A 202 0.05 -10.13 23.57
CA PHE A 202 -0.05 -10.29 22.13
C PHE A 202 0.86 -9.28 21.42
N GLU A 203 1.33 -9.68 20.27
CA GLU A 203 2.08 -8.84 19.34
C GLU A 203 1.57 -9.08 17.92
N ALA A 204 1.43 -8.01 17.14
CA ALA A 204 1.16 -8.11 15.72
C ALA A 204 1.95 -7.05 14.96
N GLN A 205 2.44 -7.43 13.80
CA GLN A 205 3.11 -6.52 12.87
C GLN A 205 2.65 -6.77 11.46
N SER A 206 2.57 -5.70 10.68
CA SER A 206 2.29 -5.78 9.24
C SER A 206 3.16 -4.80 8.47
N THR A 207 3.49 -5.17 7.25
CA THR A 207 4.14 -4.32 6.26
C THR A 207 3.39 -4.48 4.95
N GLU A 208 3.05 -3.35 4.32
CA GLU A 208 2.52 -3.32 2.97
C GLU A 208 3.41 -2.44 2.11
N GLU A 209 3.83 -2.96 0.98
CA GLU A 209 4.61 -2.24 -0.02
C GLU A 209 3.82 -2.21 -1.32
N GLN A 210 3.74 -1.03 -1.96
CA GLN A 210 3.07 -0.86 -3.24
C GLN A 210 4.01 -0.16 -4.23
N VAL A 211 3.96 -0.58 -5.49
CA VAL A 211 4.62 0.09 -6.62
C VAL A 211 3.54 0.62 -7.53
N PHE A 212 3.67 1.89 -7.93
CA PHE A 212 2.65 2.58 -8.70
C PHE A 212 3.06 2.80 -10.15
N ALA A 213 2.05 2.89 -11.01
CA ALA A 213 2.16 3.42 -12.36
C ALA A 213 0.91 4.27 -12.68
N VAL A 214 1.09 5.20 -13.62
CA VAL A 214 -0.03 6.01 -14.15
C VAL A 214 -0.51 5.38 -15.44
N VAL A 215 -1.81 5.10 -15.51
CA VAL A 215 -2.50 4.58 -16.70
C VAL A 215 -3.58 5.60 -17.08
N GLY A 216 -3.34 6.38 -18.14
CA GLY A 216 -4.14 7.55 -18.46
C GLY A 216 -4.07 8.59 -17.32
N GLU A 217 -5.22 8.92 -16.72
CA GLU A 217 -5.33 9.83 -15.57
C GLU A 217 -5.49 9.10 -14.24
N ARG A 218 -5.12 7.84 -14.18
CA ARG A 218 -5.36 6.95 -13.04
C ARG A 218 -4.03 6.44 -12.46
N LEU A 219 -3.87 6.54 -11.15
CA LEU A 219 -2.82 5.83 -10.43
C LEU A 219 -3.28 4.39 -10.15
N VAL A 220 -2.48 3.41 -10.55
CA VAL A 220 -2.69 2.00 -10.26
C VAL A 220 -1.52 1.44 -9.48
N ALA A 221 -1.77 0.49 -8.56
CA ALA A 221 -0.72 -0.29 -7.93
C ALA A 221 -0.42 -1.50 -8.83
N THR A 222 0.73 -1.48 -9.50
CA THR A 222 1.17 -2.58 -10.38
C THR A 222 1.69 -3.76 -9.60
N GLN A 223 2.16 -3.53 -8.36
CA GLN A 223 2.55 -4.56 -7.41
C GLN A 223 2.11 -4.14 -6.01
N ARG A 224 1.62 -5.09 -5.22
CA ARG A 224 1.40 -4.95 -3.77
C ARG A 224 1.92 -6.19 -3.08
N ILE A 225 2.79 -6.00 -2.10
CA ILE A 225 3.29 -7.05 -1.22
C ILE A 225 2.81 -6.73 0.18
N SER A 226 2.02 -7.63 0.76
CA SER A 226 1.56 -7.54 2.13
C SER A 226 2.16 -8.69 2.93
N ALA A 227 2.76 -8.38 4.07
CA ALA A 227 3.26 -9.37 5.01
C ALA A 227 2.76 -9.01 6.40
N GLN A 228 2.23 -9.99 7.10
CA GLN A 228 1.78 -9.82 8.49
C GLN A 228 2.22 -11.01 9.33
N SER A 229 2.46 -10.76 10.61
CA SER A 229 2.70 -11.81 11.58
C SER A 229 2.19 -11.37 12.94
N GLY A 230 1.85 -12.34 13.77
CA GLY A 230 1.37 -12.08 15.11
C GLY A 230 1.51 -13.30 16.02
N SER A 231 1.50 -13.03 17.31
CA SER A 231 1.50 -14.07 18.33
C SER A 231 0.61 -13.66 19.52
N GLY A 232 0.03 -14.65 20.16
CA GLY A 232 -0.78 -14.47 21.37
C GLY A 232 -1.39 -15.78 21.83
N MET A 233 -1.53 -15.98 23.13
CA MET A 233 -2.14 -17.17 23.72
C MET A 233 -1.49 -18.51 23.28
N GLY A 234 -0.18 -18.51 22.99
CA GLY A 234 0.52 -19.71 22.51
C GLY A 234 0.47 -19.96 21.01
N HIS A 235 -0.43 -19.27 20.30
CA HIS A 235 -0.54 -19.35 18.84
C HIS A 235 0.39 -18.34 18.15
N LYS A 236 0.93 -18.73 16.99
CA LYS A 236 1.69 -17.85 16.11
C LYS A 236 1.15 -17.99 14.69
N GLY A 237 1.05 -16.85 14.00
CA GLY A 237 0.62 -16.82 12.61
C GLY A 237 1.43 -15.84 11.78
N SER A 238 1.59 -16.16 10.51
CA SER A 238 2.13 -15.22 9.53
C SER A 238 1.44 -15.41 8.20
N SER A 239 1.27 -14.34 7.45
CA SER A 239 0.81 -14.41 6.07
C SER A 239 1.65 -13.47 5.20
N ARG A 240 1.81 -13.86 3.94
CA ARG A 240 2.42 -13.06 2.90
C ARG A 240 1.60 -13.19 1.62
N SER A 241 1.24 -12.07 1.04
CA SER A 241 0.53 -12.03 -0.24
C SER A 241 1.25 -11.09 -1.19
N GLU A 242 1.37 -11.49 -2.43
CA GLU A 242 1.92 -10.69 -3.51
C GLU A 242 0.88 -10.62 -4.64
N TYR A 243 0.46 -9.39 -4.96
CA TYR A 243 -0.44 -9.09 -6.05
C TYR A 243 0.34 -8.39 -7.16
N THR A 244 0.08 -8.78 -8.39
CA THR A 244 0.61 -8.09 -9.58
C THR A 244 -0.54 -7.74 -10.51
N LEU A 245 -0.66 -6.45 -10.85
CA LEU A 245 -1.61 -5.94 -11.83
C LEU A 245 -0.85 -5.57 -13.11
N ARG A 246 -1.33 -6.09 -14.25
CA ARG A 246 -0.83 -5.75 -15.59
C ARG A 246 -1.97 -5.20 -16.41
N ALA A 247 -1.87 -3.94 -16.82
CA ALA A 247 -2.82 -3.35 -17.77
C ALA A 247 -2.78 -4.14 -19.08
N LEU A 248 -3.96 -4.31 -19.70
CA LEU A 248 -4.14 -4.89 -21.02
C LEU A 248 -4.46 -3.77 -22.01
N ASP A 249 -3.91 -3.87 -23.20
CA ASP A 249 -4.14 -2.92 -24.31
C ASP A 249 -5.57 -3.01 -24.83
#